data_b4f74b8448b3b9aa2cc62a174d21c20f
#
_entry.id   b4f74b8448b3b9aa2cc62a174d21c20f
#
_cell.length_a   1.000
_cell.length_b   1.000
_cell.length_c   1.000
_cell.angle_alpha   90.00
_cell.angle_beta   90.00
_cell.angle_gamma   90.00
#
_symmetry.space_group_name_H-M   'P 1'
#
loop_
_entity.id
_entity.type
_entity.pdbx_description
1 polymer ?
#
loop_
_entity_poly.entity_id
_entity_poly.type
_entity_poly.pdbx_seq_one_letter_code
_entity_poly.pdbx_strand_id
1 'polypeptide(L)'
;MKIEIDQGSGFCFGVTRAINKAEEELARGATLYCLGDIVHNGKECDRLKKLGLITIDHATFSTLHHAKVLLRAHGEPPATYGQAETNGIEIIDATCPVVLHLQERIKKEYQEGGTESKQIVIYGKNGHAEVLGLVGQTDGKAIVIESPEEVDKLDFNRDICLYSQTTKPLEGFRKIVEYIGAHISPTATFRYYDTICRQVANRMPHIRDFATRHDVILFVCGKKSSNGKVLYLSLIHI
;
A
#
# COMPACT_ATOMS: atom_id res chain seq x y z
N MET A 1 -34.04 12.98 16.00
CA MET A 1 -32.85 12.17 15.68
C MET A 1 -31.75 13.12 15.21
N LYS A 2 -30.59 13.10 15.85
CA LYS A 2 -29.42 13.87 15.41
C LYS A 2 -28.56 12.94 14.52
N ILE A 3 -28.18 13.40 13.33
CA ILE A 3 -27.26 12.66 12.43
C ILE A 3 -25.95 13.43 12.41
N GLU A 4 -24.85 12.72 12.63
CA GLU A 4 -23.50 13.25 12.58
C GLU A 4 -22.64 12.41 11.61
N ILE A 5 -21.84 13.08 10.79
CA ILE A 5 -20.90 12.41 9.88
C ILE A 5 -19.51 12.53 10.50
N ASP A 6 -18.85 11.39 10.69
CA ASP A 6 -17.47 11.36 11.15
C ASP A 6 -16.55 12.09 10.15
N GLN A 7 -15.91 13.18 10.60
CA GLN A 7 -15.00 14.00 9.78
C GLN A 7 -13.73 13.24 9.41
N GLY A 8 -13.37 12.18 10.13
CA GLY A 8 -12.29 11.25 9.78
C GLY A 8 -12.68 10.19 8.75
N SER A 9 -13.96 10.16 8.30
CA SER A 9 -14.45 9.20 7.30
C SER A 9 -13.98 9.54 5.88
N GLY A 10 -14.21 8.61 4.92
CA GLY A 10 -13.89 8.80 3.51
C GLY A 10 -12.55 8.20 3.08
N PHE A 11 -12.14 8.53 1.86
CA PHE A 11 -10.86 8.11 1.32
C PHE A 11 -9.70 8.86 1.98
N CYS A 12 -8.56 8.20 2.13
CA CYS A 12 -7.34 8.88 2.58
C CYS A 12 -6.80 9.82 1.49
N PHE A 13 -5.93 10.74 1.88
CA PHE A 13 -5.30 11.70 0.99
C PHE A 13 -4.69 11.05 -0.27
N GLY A 14 -3.97 9.93 -0.13
CA GLY A 14 -3.34 9.24 -1.26
C GLY A 14 -4.35 8.75 -2.29
N VAL A 15 -5.47 8.18 -1.83
CA VAL A 15 -6.57 7.72 -2.70
C VAL A 15 -7.29 8.90 -3.36
N THR A 16 -7.62 9.94 -2.59
CA THR A 16 -8.28 11.14 -3.12
C THR A 16 -7.42 11.79 -4.21
N ARG A 17 -6.10 11.90 -3.99
CA ARG A 17 -5.17 12.43 -4.99
C ARG A 17 -5.18 11.61 -6.29
N ALA A 18 -5.22 10.28 -6.20
CA ALA A 18 -5.26 9.43 -7.39
C ALA A 18 -6.57 9.59 -8.17
N ILE A 19 -7.70 9.69 -7.46
CA ILE A 19 -9.01 9.94 -8.06
C ILE A 19 -9.03 11.30 -8.78
N ASN A 20 -8.58 12.36 -8.11
CA ASN A 20 -8.56 13.71 -8.68
C ASN A 20 -7.68 13.77 -9.96
N LYS A 21 -6.49 13.14 -9.94
CA LYS A 21 -5.64 13.05 -11.13
C LYS A 21 -6.33 12.33 -12.28
N ALA A 22 -7.05 11.24 -12.00
CA ALA A 22 -7.82 10.54 -13.03
C ALA A 22 -8.91 11.43 -13.63
N GLU A 23 -9.67 12.15 -12.79
CA GLU A 23 -10.73 13.05 -13.22
C GLU A 23 -10.17 14.23 -14.05
N GLU A 24 -9.06 14.82 -13.62
CA GLU A 24 -8.40 15.92 -14.34
C GLU A 24 -7.96 15.47 -15.74
N GLU A 25 -7.38 14.28 -15.88
CA GLU A 25 -6.96 13.76 -17.19
C GLU A 25 -8.15 13.39 -18.07
N LEU A 26 -9.19 12.77 -17.52
CA LEU A 26 -10.41 12.44 -18.25
C LEU A 26 -11.16 13.69 -18.73
N ALA A 27 -11.17 14.76 -17.92
CA ALA A 27 -11.78 16.04 -18.29
C ALA A 27 -11.08 16.73 -19.48
N ARG A 28 -9.79 16.41 -19.73
CA ARG A 28 -9.03 16.87 -20.88
C ARG A 28 -9.40 16.12 -22.19
N GLY A 29 -10.27 15.11 -22.11
CA GLY A 29 -10.74 14.33 -23.28
C GLY A 29 -9.75 13.28 -23.78
N ALA A 30 -8.68 12.98 -23.02
CA ALA A 30 -7.73 11.94 -23.40
C ALA A 30 -8.23 10.54 -23.01
N THR A 31 -7.90 9.53 -23.82
CA THR A 31 -8.06 8.12 -23.40
C THR A 31 -7.08 7.85 -22.27
N LEU A 32 -7.61 7.49 -21.09
CA LEU A 32 -6.81 7.21 -19.91
C LEU A 32 -7.00 5.75 -19.46
N TYR A 33 -5.90 5.03 -19.41
CA TYR A 33 -5.83 3.70 -18.82
C TYR A 33 -5.41 3.81 -17.33
N CYS A 34 -5.84 2.85 -16.51
CA CYS A 34 -5.38 2.73 -15.12
C CYS A 34 -4.86 1.31 -14.89
N LEU A 35 -3.63 1.20 -14.43
CA LEU A 35 -3.00 -0.10 -14.16
C LEU A 35 -3.55 -0.69 -12.84
N GLY A 36 -4.51 -1.60 -12.97
CA GLY A 36 -5.31 -2.16 -11.87
C GLY A 36 -6.42 -1.24 -11.36
N ASP A 37 -7.23 -1.73 -10.42
CA ASP A 37 -8.31 -0.96 -9.81
C ASP A 37 -7.74 0.28 -9.08
N ILE A 38 -8.19 1.47 -9.43
CA ILE A 38 -7.69 2.73 -8.84
C ILE A 38 -7.87 2.77 -7.33
N VAL A 39 -8.94 2.14 -6.83
CA VAL A 39 -9.27 2.02 -5.39
C VAL A 39 -10.04 0.73 -5.13
N HIS A 40 -9.93 0.17 -3.92
CA HIS A 40 -10.68 -1.03 -3.53
C HIS A 40 -12.15 -0.72 -3.19
N ASN A 41 -12.82 0.06 -4.06
CA ASN A 41 -14.23 0.40 -3.96
C ASN A 41 -14.88 0.30 -5.35
N GLY A 42 -15.68 -0.76 -5.56
CA GLY A 42 -16.29 -1.02 -6.86
C GLY A 42 -17.20 0.11 -7.35
N LYS A 43 -17.95 0.77 -6.45
CA LYS A 43 -18.81 1.89 -6.85
C LYS A 43 -18.01 3.07 -7.40
N GLU A 44 -16.86 3.35 -6.80
CA GLU A 44 -15.98 4.42 -7.27
C GLU A 44 -15.28 4.03 -8.57
N CYS A 45 -14.85 2.79 -8.71
CA CYS A 45 -14.33 2.26 -9.98
C CYS A 45 -15.40 2.34 -11.10
N ASP A 46 -16.66 1.96 -10.81
CA ASP A 46 -17.76 2.06 -11.76
C ASP A 46 -18.05 3.52 -12.15
N ARG A 47 -17.95 4.46 -11.21
CA ARG A 47 -18.12 5.89 -11.45
C ARG A 47 -17.05 6.41 -12.43
N LEU A 48 -15.78 6.13 -12.15
CA LEU A 48 -14.67 6.55 -13.02
C LEU A 48 -14.70 5.87 -14.38
N LYS A 49 -15.13 4.60 -14.45
CA LYS A 49 -15.34 3.90 -15.70
C LYS A 49 -16.40 4.59 -16.56
N LYS A 50 -17.50 5.08 -15.96
CA LYS A 50 -18.51 5.88 -16.67
C LYS A 50 -17.98 7.22 -17.19
N LEU A 51 -16.93 7.77 -16.55
CA LEU A 51 -16.22 8.95 -17.02
C LEU A 51 -15.17 8.64 -18.09
N GLY A 52 -14.95 7.35 -18.44
CA GLY A 52 -14.05 6.94 -19.50
C GLY A 52 -12.74 6.28 -19.02
N LEU A 53 -12.53 6.07 -17.70
CA LEU A 53 -11.33 5.37 -17.20
C LEU A 53 -11.36 3.90 -17.60
N ILE A 54 -10.28 3.42 -18.22
CA ILE A 54 -10.14 2.02 -18.67
C ILE A 54 -9.18 1.30 -17.74
N THR A 55 -9.68 0.38 -16.91
CA THR A 55 -8.82 -0.45 -16.05
C THR A 55 -8.17 -1.56 -16.87
N ILE A 56 -6.85 -1.70 -16.76
CA ILE A 56 -6.05 -2.72 -17.43
C ILE A 56 -5.20 -3.50 -16.41
N ASP A 57 -4.74 -4.66 -16.81
CA ASP A 57 -3.76 -5.47 -16.09
C ASP A 57 -2.34 -5.31 -16.66
N HIS A 58 -1.34 -5.92 -16.01
CA HIS A 58 0.04 -5.90 -16.48
C HIS A 58 0.24 -6.57 -17.84
N ALA A 59 -0.56 -7.59 -18.17
CA ALA A 59 -0.48 -8.26 -19.47
C ALA A 59 -0.91 -7.29 -20.58
N THR A 60 -2.03 -6.59 -20.41
CA THR A 60 -2.49 -5.55 -21.33
C THR A 60 -1.48 -4.38 -21.38
N PHE A 61 -0.99 -3.92 -20.21
CA PHE A 61 0.00 -2.85 -20.13
C PHE A 61 1.26 -3.15 -20.97
N SER A 62 1.72 -4.40 -20.95
CA SER A 62 2.92 -4.82 -21.70
C SER A 62 2.77 -4.71 -23.23
N THR A 63 1.55 -4.72 -23.74
CA THR A 63 1.23 -4.64 -25.18
C THR A 63 0.81 -3.24 -25.63
N LEU A 64 0.60 -2.30 -24.71
CA LEU A 64 0.28 -0.92 -25.03
C LEU A 64 1.49 -0.16 -25.55
N HIS A 65 1.26 0.70 -26.54
CA HIS A 65 2.25 1.64 -27.06
C HIS A 65 1.62 3.04 -27.19
N HIS A 66 2.42 4.07 -26.92
CA HIS A 66 2.02 5.48 -27.08
C HIS A 66 0.70 5.82 -26.39
N ALA A 67 0.43 5.20 -25.23
CA ALA A 67 -0.79 5.37 -24.46
C ALA A 67 -0.53 6.21 -23.21
N LYS A 68 -1.60 6.74 -22.61
CA LYS A 68 -1.54 7.43 -21.32
C LYS A 68 -2.06 6.50 -20.23
N VAL A 69 -1.21 6.20 -19.21
CA VAL A 69 -1.53 5.24 -18.16
C VAL A 69 -1.35 5.87 -16.79
N LEU A 70 -2.38 5.81 -15.96
CA LEU A 70 -2.34 6.22 -14.57
C LEU A 70 -1.85 5.05 -13.70
N LEU A 71 -0.80 5.29 -12.93
CA LEU A 71 -0.37 4.41 -11.84
C LEU A 71 -1.07 4.83 -10.55
N ARG A 72 -1.69 3.86 -9.90
CA ARG A 72 -2.53 4.09 -8.70
C ARG A 72 -1.70 4.36 -7.44
N ALA A 73 -2.38 4.72 -6.34
CA ALA A 73 -1.74 5.12 -5.08
C ALA A 73 -0.81 4.05 -4.44
N HIS A 74 -0.90 2.80 -4.86
CA HIS A 74 -0.10 1.68 -4.32
C HIS A 74 1.36 1.67 -4.80
N GLY A 75 1.67 2.42 -5.87
CA GLY A 75 2.98 2.38 -6.52
C GLY A 75 3.22 1.11 -7.35
N GLU A 76 4.24 1.17 -8.17
CA GLU A 76 4.65 0.08 -9.06
C GLU A 76 6.16 -0.21 -8.91
N PRO A 77 6.63 -1.40 -9.30
CA PRO A 77 8.06 -1.71 -9.31
C PRO A 77 8.80 -0.93 -10.42
N PRO A 78 10.13 -0.73 -10.31
CA PRO A 78 10.91 -0.03 -11.33
C PRO A 78 10.77 -0.60 -12.74
N ALA A 79 10.56 -1.91 -12.86
CA ALA A 79 10.37 -2.59 -14.15
C ALA A 79 9.13 -2.05 -14.92
N THR A 80 8.06 -1.64 -14.23
CA THR A 80 6.89 -1.03 -14.86
C THR A 80 7.23 0.29 -15.53
N TYR A 81 8.07 1.12 -14.89
CA TYR A 81 8.51 2.39 -15.47
C TYR A 81 9.43 2.19 -16.67
N GLY A 82 10.37 1.23 -16.57
CA GLY A 82 11.24 0.89 -17.72
C GLY A 82 10.46 0.37 -18.92
N GLN A 83 9.43 -0.44 -18.68
CA GLN A 83 8.55 -0.90 -19.76
C GLN A 83 7.74 0.23 -20.38
N ALA A 84 7.24 1.17 -19.56
CA ALA A 84 6.54 2.35 -20.05
C ALA A 84 7.43 3.19 -20.97
N GLU A 85 8.69 3.42 -20.58
CA GLU A 85 9.66 4.14 -21.39
C GLU A 85 9.92 3.45 -22.73
N THR A 86 10.15 2.12 -22.70
CA THR A 86 10.36 1.32 -23.91
C THR A 86 9.18 1.38 -24.87
N ASN A 87 7.94 1.39 -24.36
CA ASN A 87 6.72 1.39 -25.15
C ASN A 87 6.19 2.80 -25.49
N GLY A 88 6.90 3.87 -25.09
CA GLY A 88 6.45 5.25 -25.29
C GLY A 88 5.16 5.59 -24.56
N ILE A 89 4.91 4.96 -23.38
CA ILE A 89 3.72 5.21 -22.56
C ILE A 89 3.95 6.44 -21.69
N GLU A 90 3.02 7.40 -21.74
CA GLU A 90 2.96 8.54 -20.83
C GLU A 90 2.39 8.08 -19.48
N ILE A 91 3.21 8.13 -18.44
CA ILE A 91 2.80 7.77 -17.07
C ILE A 91 2.23 8.98 -16.33
N ILE A 92 1.01 8.84 -15.83
CA ILE A 92 0.41 9.72 -14.82
C ILE A 92 0.61 9.06 -13.46
N ASP A 93 1.69 9.39 -12.78
CA ASP A 93 2.01 8.76 -11.50
C ASP A 93 1.17 9.36 -10.36
N ALA A 94 0.21 8.59 -9.86
CA ALA A 94 -0.62 8.93 -8.71
C ALA A 94 -0.21 8.17 -7.44
N THR A 95 0.98 7.57 -7.41
CA THR A 95 1.51 6.88 -6.22
C THR A 95 1.44 7.80 -5.00
N CYS A 96 0.98 7.25 -3.89
CA CYS A 96 0.91 7.98 -2.63
C CYS A 96 2.32 8.42 -2.19
N PRO A 97 2.55 9.68 -1.79
CA PRO A 97 3.86 10.13 -1.32
C PRO A 97 4.45 9.29 -0.19
N VAL A 98 3.60 8.74 0.70
CA VAL A 98 4.05 7.84 1.78
C VAL A 98 4.64 6.56 1.21
N VAL A 99 4.01 6.01 0.15
CA VAL A 99 4.50 4.80 -0.54
C VAL A 99 5.76 5.10 -1.33
N LEU A 100 5.83 6.23 -2.06
CA LEU A 100 7.04 6.65 -2.76
C LEU A 100 8.24 6.77 -1.81
N HIS A 101 8.07 7.44 -0.69
CA HIS A 101 9.11 7.58 0.34
C HIS A 101 9.59 6.23 0.88
N LEU A 102 8.67 5.28 1.04
CA LEU A 102 8.99 3.92 1.46
C LEU A 102 9.79 3.17 0.38
N GLN A 103 9.36 3.27 -0.88
CA GLN A 103 10.08 2.68 -2.01
C GLN A 103 11.50 3.22 -2.14
N GLU A 104 11.68 4.55 -2.05
CA GLU A 104 12.99 5.21 -2.09
C GLU A 104 13.90 4.73 -0.95
N ARG A 105 13.36 4.63 0.26
CA ARG A 105 14.12 4.15 1.42
C ARG A 105 14.58 2.71 1.25
N ILE A 106 13.70 1.81 0.81
CA ILE A 106 14.03 0.41 0.55
C ILE A 106 15.08 0.29 -0.57
N LYS A 107 14.90 1.03 -1.66
CA LYS A 107 15.85 1.07 -2.78
C LYS A 107 17.24 1.52 -2.31
N LYS A 108 17.31 2.59 -1.52
CA LYS A 108 18.56 3.10 -0.96
C LYS A 108 19.22 2.06 -0.05
N GLU A 109 18.47 1.45 0.86
CA GLU A 109 18.95 0.41 1.75
C GLU A 109 19.50 -0.80 1.00
N TYR A 110 18.85 -1.18 -0.10
CA TYR A 110 19.31 -2.26 -0.98
C TYR A 110 20.61 -1.90 -1.70
N GLN A 111 20.73 -0.68 -2.24
CA GLN A 111 21.92 -0.20 -2.94
C GLN A 111 23.13 -0.05 -2.01
N GLU A 112 22.94 0.34 -0.74
CA GLU A 112 24.02 0.58 0.22
C GLU A 112 24.62 -0.70 0.85
N GLY A 113 24.12 -1.90 0.52
CA GLY A 113 24.69 -3.12 1.10
C GLY A 113 24.29 -4.41 0.42
N GLY A 114 23.36 -4.35 -0.55
CA GLY A 114 22.83 -5.53 -1.22
C GLY A 114 22.17 -6.55 -0.27
N THR A 115 21.75 -7.68 -0.81
CA THR A 115 21.15 -8.78 -0.03
C THR A 115 22.19 -9.83 0.39
N GLU A 116 23.45 -9.68 -0.01
CA GLU A 116 24.50 -10.62 0.37
C GLU A 116 24.88 -10.46 1.86
N SER A 117 24.91 -9.20 2.35
CA SER A 117 25.26 -8.90 3.74
C SER A 117 24.06 -8.81 4.68
N LYS A 118 22.88 -8.45 4.17
CA LYS A 118 21.68 -8.22 4.99
C LYS A 118 20.42 -8.73 4.32
N GLN A 119 19.38 -8.99 5.13
CA GLN A 119 18.05 -9.33 4.70
C GLN A 119 17.16 -8.09 4.76
N ILE A 120 16.57 -7.69 3.62
CA ILE A 120 15.51 -6.70 3.60
C ILE A 120 14.19 -7.45 3.75
N VAL A 121 13.46 -7.14 4.82
CA VAL A 121 12.23 -7.83 5.21
C VAL A 121 11.06 -6.86 5.12
N ILE A 122 9.97 -7.31 4.51
CA ILE A 122 8.74 -6.52 4.35
C ILE A 122 7.60 -7.26 5.05
N TYR A 123 7.12 -6.70 6.16
CA TYR A 123 5.87 -7.14 6.76
C TYR A 123 4.71 -6.67 5.89
N GLY A 124 4.14 -7.55 5.08
CA GLY A 124 3.15 -7.20 4.07
C GLY A 124 2.31 -8.40 3.64
N LYS A 125 1.32 -8.17 2.81
CA LYS A 125 0.51 -9.22 2.21
C LYS A 125 1.13 -9.61 0.86
N ASN A 126 1.49 -10.86 0.68
CA ASN A 126 2.05 -11.37 -0.57
C ASN A 126 1.08 -11.14 -1.74
N GLY A 127 1.61 -10.73 -2.89
CA GLY A 127 0.81 -10.41 -4.07
C GLY A 127 0.00 -9.11 -3.99
N HIS A 128 0.04 -8.37 -2.87
CA HIS A 128 -0.58 -7.05 -2.81
C HIS A 128 0.23 -6.05 -3.64
N ALA A 129 -0.44 -5.18 -4.40
CA ALA A 129 0.20 -4.25 -5.32
C ALA A 129 1.30 -3.39 -4.67
N GLU A 130 1.05 -2.83 -3.48
CA GLU A 130 2.06 -2.08 -2.74
C GLU A 130 3.28 -2.94 -2.43
N VAL A 131 3.08 -4.18 -1.97
CA VAL A 131 4.17 -5.10 -1.62
C VAL A 131 4.98 -5.49 -2.86
N LEU A 132 4.33 -5.73 -4.00
CA LEU A 132 5.02 -5.97 -5.28
C LEU A 132 5.90 -4.78 -5.66
N GLY A 133 5.40 -3.55 -5.51
CA GLY A 133 6.16 -2.33 -5.72
C GLY A 133 7.37 -2.19 -4.78
N LEU A 134 7.23 -2.58 -3.51
CA LEU A 134 8.32 -2.56 -2.52
C LEU A 134 9.38 -3.63 -2.80
N VAL A 135 8.94 -4.87 -3.07
CA VAL A 135 9.84 -5.99 -3.42
C VAL A 135 10.63 -5.68 -4.70
N GLY A 136 9.99 -5.03 -5.66
CA GLY A 136 10.65 -4.58 -6.89
C GLY A 136 11.81 -3.60 -6.67
N GLN A 137 11.84 -2.87 -5.56
CA GLN A 137 12.96 -1.97 -5.22
C GLN A 137 14.25 -2.74 -4.84
N THR A 138 14.15 -4.04 -4.67
CA THR A 138 15.25 -4.95 -4.29
C THR A 138 15.50 -6.05 -5.32
N ASP A 139 15.14 -5.81 -6.59
CA ASP A 139 15.23 -6.80 -7.66
C ASP A 139 14.56 -8.16 -7.31
N GLY A 140 13.49 -8.09 -6.54
CA GLY A 140 12.74 -9.27 -6.10
C GLY A 140 13.35 -10.02 -4.91
N LYS A 141 14.41 -9.52 -4.28
CA LYS A 141 15.17 -10.23 -3.23
C LYS A 141 14.69 -9.97 -1.80
N ALA A 142 13.78 -9.00 -1.58
CA ALA A 142 13.20 -8.78 -0.27
C ALA A 142 12.37 -9.98 0.19
N ILE A 143 12.46 -10.31 1.47
CA ILE A 143 11.69 -11.38 2.09
C ILE A 143 10.36 -10.80 2.59
N VAL A 144 9.24 -11.35 2.12
CA VAL A 144 7.91 -10.95 2.58
C VAL A 144 7.45 -11.88 3.69
N ILE A 145 7.01 -11.31 4.81
CA ILE A 145 6.35 -12.03 5.91
C ILE A 145 4.95 -11.44 6.11
N GLU A 146 3.94 -12.30 6.19
CA GLU A 146 2.54 -11.87 6.28
C GLU A 146 2.05 -11.75 7.73
N SER A 147 2.67 -12.49 8.63
CA SER A 147 2.29 -12.55 10.05
C SER A 147 3.51 -12.81 10.94
N PRO A 148 3.39 -12.60 12.27
CA PRO A 148 4.47 -12.88 13.21
C PRO A 148 4.96 -14.33 13.19
N GLU A 149 4.09 -15.29 12.86
CA GLU A 149 4.40 -16.72 12.80
C GLU A 149 5.34 -17.08 11.63
N GLU A 150 5.50 -16.18 10.67
CA GLU A 150 6.39 -16.39 9.52
C GLU A 150 7.83 -15.87 9.75
N VAL A 151 8.12 -15.33 10.91
CA VAL A 151 9.43 -14.73 11.22
C VAL A 151 10.55 -15.78 11.19
N ASP A 152 10.22 -17.07 11.42
CA ASP A 152 11.18 -18.18 11.35
C ASP A 152 11.76 -18.43 9.94
N LYS A 153 11.23 -17.75 8.90
CA LYS A 153 11.82 -17.74 7.55
C LYS A 153 13.13 -16.94 7.49
N LEU A 154 13.43 -16.13 8.50
CA LEU A 154 14.58 -15.24 8.54
C LEU A 154 15.82 -15.96 9.10
N ASP A 155 16.99 -15.59 8.61
CA ASP A 155 18.27 -16.00 9.17
C ASP A 155 18.73 -14.98 10.23
N PHE A 156 18.62 -15.34 11.49
CA PHE A 156 19.00 -14.47 12.61
C PHE A 156 20.51 -14.27 12.79
N ASN A 157 21.34 -14.97 12.01
CA ASN A 157 22.80 -14.75 11.99
C ASN A 157 23.23 -13.67 11.00
N ARG A 158 22.29 -13.10 10.24
CA ARG A 158 22.52 -12.05 9.26
C ARG A 158 21.84 -10.76 9.66
N ASP A 159 22.37 -9.65 9.23
CA ASP A 159 21.74 -8.35 9.41
C ASP A 159 20.31 -8.34 8.85
N ILE A 160 19.38 -7.76 9.60
CA ILE A 160 17.97 -7.65 9.25
C ILE A 160 17.57 -6.18 9.21
N CYS A 161 16.93 -5.78 8.11
CA CYS A 161 16.29 -4.47 7.96
C CYS A 161 14.80 -4.66 7.68
N LEU A 162 13.93 -4.36 8.66
CA LEU A 162 12.50 -4.61 8.60
C LEU A 162 11.73 -3.34 8.25
N TYR A 163 10.84 -3.47 7.27
CA TYR A 163 9.84 -2.48 6.86
C TYR A 163 8.43 -3.05 6.98
N SER A 164 7.41 -2.20 6.94
CA SER A 164 6.02 -2.62 6.88
C SER A 164 5.31 -2.03 5.66
N GLN A 165 4.44 -2.82 5.04
CA GLN A 165 3.39 -2.30 4.18
C GLN A 165 2.58 -1.26 4.94
N THR A 166 2.24 -0.14 4.29
CA THR A 166 1.63 1.03 4.94
C THR A 166 0.28 0.76 5.62
N THR A 167 -0.38 -0.35 5.27
CA THR A 167 -1.73 -0.71 5.74
C THR A 167 -1.77 -1.90 6.70
N LYS A 168 -0.62 -2.40 7.14
CA LYS A 168 -0.55 -3.51 8.11
C LYS A 168 -0.88 -3.04 9.54
N PRO A 169 -1.39 -3.93 10.41
CA PRO A 169 -1.64 -3.62 11.81
C PRO A 169 -0.35 -3.33 12.58
N LEU A 170 -0.34 -2.25 13.37
CA LEU A 170 0.81 -1.85 14.19
C LEU A 170 1.17 -2.92 15.25
N GLU A 171 0.17 -3.59 15.82
CA GLU A 171 0.39 -4.64 16.81
C GLU A 171 1.19 -5.82 16.23
N GLY A 172 0.84 -6.27 15.02
CA GLY A 172 1.58 -7.33 14.33
C GLY A 172 3.03 -6.93 14.06
N PHE A 173 3.25 -5.67 13.66
CA PHE A 173 4.61 -5.14 13.46
C PHE A 173 5.42 -5.15 14.75
N ARG A 174 4.84 -4.73 15.87
CA ARG A 174 5.51 -4.74 17.19
C ARG A 174 5.90 -6.16 17.62
N LYS A 175 5.01 -7.13 17.45
CA LYS A 175 5.30 -8.55 17.77
C LYS A 175 6.49 -9.07 16.96
N ILE A 176 6.56 -8.72 15.66
CA ILE A 176 7.69 -9.07 14.79
C ILE A 176 8.98 -8.43 15.29
N VAL A 177 8.95 -7.12 15.63
CA VAL A 177 10.12 -6.40 16.15
C VAL A 177 10.63 -7.03 17.45
N GLU A 178 9.72 -7.34 18.38
CA GLU A 178 10.05 -7.98 19.66
C GLU A 178 10.67 -9.37 19.44
N TYR A 179 10.08 -10.17 18.56
CA TYR A 179 10.57 -11.51 18.26
C TYR A 179 11.96 -11.49 17.62
N ILE A 180 12.17 -10.68 16.58
CA ILE A 180 13.49 -10.55 15.95
C ILE A 180 14.52 -10.04 16.96
N GLY A 181 14.18 -9.01 17.74
CA GLY A 181 15.08 -8.44 18.73
C GLY A 181 15.52 -9.44 19.82
N ALA A 182 14.67 -10.42 20.15
CA ALA A 182 14.99 -11.47 21.12
C ALA A 182 15.84 -12.62 20.54
N HIS A 183 15.82 -12.81 19.21
CA HIS A 183 16.47 -13.97 18.57
C HIS A 183 17.65 -13.62 17.67
N ILE A 184 17.84 -12.32 17.36
CA ILE A 184 18.97 -11.88 16.52
C ILE A 184 20.33 -12.23 17.18
N SER A 185 21.25 -12.73 16.40
CA SER A 185 22.62 -13.05 16.84
C SER A 185 23.32 -11.80 17.37
N PRO A 186 24.14 -11.90 18.44
CA PRO A 186 24.97 -10.79 18.92
C PRO A 186 25.92 -10.20 17.88
N THR A 187 26.22 -10.95 16.81
CA THR A 187 27.10 -10.53 15.70
C THR A 187 26.34 -9.89 14.54
N ALA A 188 25.02 -9.92 14.54
CA ALA A 188 24.18 -9.36 13.49
C ALA A 188 23.43 -8.10 13.98
N THR A 189 23.13 -7.20 13.06
CA THR A 189 22.44 -5.94 13.34
C THR A 189 20.96 -6.06 12.97
N PHE A 190 20.10 -5.62 13.86
CA PHE A 190 18.67 -5.47 13.58
C PHE A 190 18.28 -4.00 13.52
N ARG A 191 17.74 -3.60 12.37
CA ARG A 191 17.14 -2.28 12.17
C ARG A 191 15.71 -2.45 11.70
N TYR A 192 14.82 -1.59 12.19
CA TYR A 192 13.42 -1.60 11.78
C TYR A 192 12.89 -0.19 11.62
N TYR A 193 11.92 -0.06 10.72
CA TYR A 193 11.26 1.20 10.42
C TYR A 193 9.76 1.00 10.45
N ASP A 194 9.07 1.68 11.37
CA ASP A 194 7.62 1.73 11.38
C ASP A 194 7.14 2.61 10.22
N THR A 195 6.87 1.97 9.10
CA THR A 195 6.42 2.59 7.87
C THR A 195 4.90 2.50 7.67
N ILE A 196 4.17 2.11 8.71
CA ILE A 196 2.71 2.08 8.71
C ILE A 196 2.18 3.52 8.60
N CYS A 197 1.25 3.73 7.65
CA CYS A 197 0.66 5.04 7.43
C CYS A 197 -0.11 5.52 8.67
N ARG A 198 0.22 6.72 9.18
CA ARG A 198 -0.43 7.28 10.38
C ARG A 198 -1.92 7.51 10.20
N GLN A 199 -2.38 7.83 9.00
CA GLN A 199 -3.82 7.91 8.72
C GLN A 199 -4.53 6.55 8.89
N VAL A 200 -3.85 5.46 8.57
CA VAL A 200 -4.38 4.10 8.78
C VAL A 200 -4.31 3.73 10.27
N ALA A 201 -3.15 3.93 10.90
CA ALA A 201 -2.94 3.58 12.31
C ALA A 201 -3.89 4.34 13.27
N ASN A 202 -4.10 5.64 13.01
CA ASN A 202 -4.94 6.49 13.86
C ASN A 202 -6.43 6.34 13.61
N ARG A 203 -6.84 5.73 12.50
CA ARG A 203 -8.24 5.61 12.12
C ARG A 203 -9.02 4.68 13.06
N MET A 204 -8.40 3.62 13.54
CA MET A 204 -9.06 2.66 14.43
C MET A 204 -9.40 3.26 15.81
N PRO A 205 -8.47 3.92 16.51
CA PRO A 205 -8.80 4.64 17.74
C PRO A 205 -9.86 5.71 17.54
N HIS A 206 -9.74 6.48 16.44
CA HIS A 206 -10.68 7.56 16.13
C HIS A 206 -12.12 7.05 15.91
N ILE A 207 -12.30 6.00 15.10
CA ILE A 207 -13.63 5.47 14.81
C ILE A 207 -14.27 4.83 16.06
N ARG A 208 -13.48 4.23 16.96
CA ARG A 208 -13.95 3.72 18.24
C ARG A 208 -14.46 4.86 19.13
N ASP A 209 -13.66 5.91 19.29
CA ASP A 209 -14.06 7.09 20.06
C ASP A 209 -15.34 7.73 19.49
N PHE A 210 -15.43 7.85 18.16
CA PHE A 210 -16.64 8.34 17.50
C PHE A 210 -17.85 7.43 17.83
N ALA A 211 -17.69 6.12 17.74
CA ALA A 211 -18.79 5.16 17.93
C ALA A 211 -19.32 5.14 19.36
N THR A 212 -18.47 5.30 20.37
CA THR A 212 -18.91 5.33 21.78
C THR A 212 -19.77 6.54 22.14
N ARG A 213 -19.85 7.55 21.28
CA ARG A 213 -20.66 8.76 21.48
C ARG A 213 -22.02 8.74 20.78
N HIS A 214 -22.36 7.62 20.12
CA HIS A 214 -23.57 7.51 19.31
C HIS A 214 -24.32 6.19 19.58
N ASP A 215 -25.64 6.24 19.62
CA ASP A 215 -26.48 5.06 19.86
C ASP A 215 -26.51 4.09 18.67
N VAL A 216 -26.31 4.60 17.45
CA VAL A 216 -26.35 3.81 16.20
C VAL A 216 -25.26 4.30 15.26
N ILE A 217 -24.48 3.35 14.72
CA ILE A 217 -23.43 3.61 13.73
C ILE A 217 -23.83 3.01 12.39
N LEU A 218 -23.90 3.86 11.36
CA LEU A 218 -24.01 3.42 9.98
C LEU A 218 -22.59 3.39 9.35
N PHE A 219 -22.03 2.20 9.18
CA PHE A 219 -20.71 2.00 8.59
C PHE A 219 -20.81 1.62 7.12
N VAL A 220 -20.22 2.44 6.24
CA VAL A 220 -20.23 2.23 4.80
C VAL A 220 -18.79 1.99 4.30
N CYS A 221 -18.56 0.85 3.65
CA CYS A 221 -17.26 0.55 3.05
C CYS A 221 -17.39 -0.30 1.77
N GLY A 222 -16.33 -0.35 0.97
CA GLY A 222 -16.25 -1.24 -0.18
C GLY A 222 -16.09 -2.72 0.26
N LYS A 223 -16.81 -3.63 -0.38
CA LYS A 223 -16.76 -5.09 -0.07
C LYS A 223 -15.35 -5.68 -0.17
N LYS A 224 -14.51 -5.16 -1.06
CA LYS A 224 -13.12 -5.60 -1.25
C LYS A 224 -12.10 -4.82 -0.39
N SER A 225 -12.55 -3.83 0.39
CA SER A 225 -11.66 -3.00 1.20
C SER A 225 -11.14 -3.76 2.42
N SER A 226 -9.86 -4.06 2.46
CA SER A 226 -9.19 -4.68 3.62
C SER A 226 -9.29 -3.78 4.86
N ASN A 227 -9.02 -2.48 4.71
CA ASN A 227 -9.17 -1.50 5.79
C ASN A 227 -10.62 -1.41 6.28
N GLY A 228 -11.60 -1.40 5.38
CA GLY A 228 -13.01 -1.39 5.74
C GLY A 228 -13.41 -2.60 6.60
N LYS A 229 -12.92 -3.79 6.28
CA LYS A 229 -13.19 -4.99 7.07
C LYS A 229 -12.61 -4.90 8.48
N VAL A 230 -11.36 -4.45 8.62
CA VAL A 230 -10.70 -4.29 9.92
C VAL A 230 -11.42 -3.25 10.79
N LEU A 231 -11.79 -2.11 10.20
CA LEU A 231 -12.52 -1.05 10.90
C LEU A 231 -13.91 -1.52 11.32
N TYR A 232 -14.64 -2.23 10.46
CA TYR A 232 -15.94 -2.79 10.79
C TYR A 232 -15.85 -3.77 11.97
N LEU A 233 -14.89 -4.70 11.94
CA LEU A 233 -14.69 -5.63 13.05
C LEU A 233 -14.35 -4.90 14.36
N SER A 234 -13.63 -3.79 14.30
CA SER A 234 -13.34 -3.00 15.50
C SER A 234 -14.58 -2.32 16.10
N LEU A 235 -15.62 -2.08 15.29
CA LEU A 235 -16.88 -1.47 15.74
C LEU A 235 -17.84 -2.48 16.39
N ILE A 236 -17.83 -3.74 15.97
CA ILE A 236 -18.71 -4.76 16.54
C ILE A 236 -18.19 -5.36 17.85
N HIS A 237 -17.01 -4.93 18.30
CA HIS A 237 -16.38 -5.35 19.56
C HIS A 237 -16.12 -4.17 20.53
N ILE A 238 -16.94 -3.14 20.43
CA ILE A 238 -16.94 -1.99 21.37
C ILE A 238 -17.84 -2.26 22.57
#